data_2de8ce50198a579b0f761eca33aa3045
#
_entry.id   2de8ce50198a579b0f761eca33aa3045
#
_cell.length_a   1.000
_cell.length_b   1.000
_cell.length_c   1.000
_cell.angle_alpha   90.00
_cell.angle_beta   90.00
_cell.angle_gamma   90.00
#
_symmetry.space_group_name_H-M   'P 1'
#
loop_
_entity.id
_entity.type
_entity.pdbx_description
1 polymer ?
#
loop_
_entity_poly.entity_id
_entity_poly.type
_entity_poly.pdbx_seq_one_letter_code
_entity_poly.pdbx_strand_id
1 'polypeptide(L)'
;GVIGAKPIHLASRSELSSAVSVDSMRIDLGPEGKAKIGDRATFATKFKHVGPSIISKAIDNRIGVVILIELLKHAPKNIELCLAFSVQEEIGLRGAKVAAHYFEPDLAIAVDSTPARDLPDYEGNENISYNTKLGFGPAIYVANSSTIDDPRLVRFLEDIAIKEKIQYQLRQPGGGGTDAGEIQKTRAGVPVVSVSVP
;
A
#
# COMPACT_ATOMS: atom_id res chain seq x y z
N GLY A 1 17.79 8.78 -16.79
CA GLY A 1 18.66 9.57 -15.94
C GLY A 1 19.05 8.81 -14.68
N VAL A 2 20.05 9.29 -13.99
CA VAL A 2 20.56 8.73 -12.73
C VAL A 2 20.39 9.79 -11.64
N ILE A 3 19.85 9.39 -10.49
CA ILE A 3 19.77 10.28 -9.33
C ILE A 3 21.18 10.36 -8.72
N GLY A 4 21.72 11.56 -8.62
CA GLY A 4 23.01 11.85 -8.03
C GLY A 4 22.92 12.81 -6.87
N ALA A 5 23.91 12.73 -6.00
CA ALA A 5 24.15 13.66 -4.92
C ALA A 5 25.59 14.18 -5.01
N LYS A 6 25.97 15.07 -4.10
CA LYS A 6 27.34 15.58 -4.00
C LYS A 6 28.33 14.41 -3.85
N PRO A 7 29.39 14.35 -4.68
CA PRO A 7 30.38 13.30 -4.59
C PRO A 7 31.05 13.26 -3.19
N ILE A 8 31.33 12.06 -2.71
CA ILE A 8 31.83 11.86 -1.33
C ILE A 8 33.14 12.60 -1.05
N HIS A 9 34.01 12.70 -2.04
CA HIS A 9 35.29 13.40 -1.91
C HIS A 9 35.16 14.94 -1.88
N LEU A 10 33.99 15.46 -2.19
CA LEU A 10 33.66 16.90 -2.08
C LEU A 10 32.76 17.19 -0.87
N ALA A 11 32.26 16.13 -0.20
CA ALA A 11 31.39 16.27 0.95
C ALA A 11 32.18 16.45 2.24
N SER A 12 31.69 17.30 3.14
CA SER A 12 32.20 17.45 4.49
C SER A 12 31.86 16.22 5.34
N ARG A 13 32.55 16.06 6.49
CA ARG A 13 32.25 14.95 7.43
C ARG A 13 30.81 14.97 7.94
N SER A 14 30.26 16.14 8.17
CA SER A 14 28.86 16.30 8.59
C SER A 14 27.88 15.91 7.50
N GLU A 15 28.16 16.24 6.23
CA GLU A 15 27.33 15.83 5.09
C GLU A 15 27.37 14.31 4.88
N LEU A 16 28.51 13.66 5.10
CA LEU A 16 28.65 12.21 4.98
C LEU A 16 27.89 11.43 6.07
N SER A 17 27.65 12.05 7.22
CA SER A 17 26.89 11.46 8.34
C SER A 17 25.40 11.78 8.31
N SER A 18 24.95 12.57 7.35
CA SER A 18 23.57 13.03 7.23
C SER A 18 22.87 12.38 6.03
N ALA A 19 21.55 12.19 6.12
CA ALA A 19 20.76 11.81 4.96
C ALA A 19 20.82 12.91 3.88
N VAL A 20 20.91 12.48 2.62
CA VAL A 20 20.89 13.41 1.49
C VAL A 20 19.51 14.05 1.38
N SER A 21 19.45 15.38 1.48
CA SER A 21 18.21 16.14 1.30
C SER A 21 17.66 15.98 -0.12
N VAL A 22 16.35 15.81 -0.26
CA VAL A 22 15.67 15.75 -1.56
C VAL A 22 15.98 17.00 -2.40
N ASP A 23 16.01 18.18 -1.79
CA ASP A 23 16.29 19.46 -2.46
C ASP A 23 17.71 19.52 -3.03
N SER A 24 18.64 18.73 -2.47
CA SER A 24 20.02 18.66 -2.95
C SER A 24 20.23 17.61 -4.05
N MET A 25 19.27 16.73 -4.27
CA MET A 25 19.36 15.71 -5.31
C MET A 25 19.28 16.32 -6.71
N ARG A 26 19.94 15.68 -7.66
CA ARG A 26 19.92 16.06 -9.09
C ARG A 26 19.69 14.79 -9.92
N ILE A 27 19.08 14.97 -11.07
CA ILE A 27 18.91 13.88 -12.04
C ILE A 27 19.82 14.18 -13.22
N ASP A 28 20.86 13.38 -13.36
CA ASP A 28 21.71 13.41 -14.55
C ASP A 28 20.98 12.73 -15.71
N LEU A 29 20.71 13.49 -16.74
CA LEU A 29 20.00 13.03 -17.95
C LEU A 29 20.97 12.58 -19.04
N GLY A 30 22.27 12.72 -18.83
CA GLY A 30 23.30 12.52 -19.84
C GLY A 30 23.38 13.69 -20.85
N PRO A 31 24.36 13.64 -21.78
CA PRO A 31 24.69 14.77 -22.62
C PRO A 31 23.57 15.19 -23.60
N GLU A 32 22.70 14.29 -23.97
CA GLU A 32 21.59 14.56 -24.90
C GLU A 32 20.23 14.70 -24.16
N GLY A 33 20.23 14.57 -22.84
CA GLY A 33 19.03 14.63 -22.04
C GLY A 33 18.44 16.03 -22.03
N LYS A 34 17.10 16.10 -22.19
CA LYS A 34 16.37 17.36 -22.19
C LYS A 34 15.26 17.29 -21.15
N ALA A 35 15.16 18.29 -20.31
CA ALA A 35 14.06 18.48 -19.37
C ALA A 35 13.80 19.96 -19.17
N LYS A 36 12.59 20.29 -18.77
CA LYS A 36 12.16 21.65 -18.41
C LYS A 36 11.46 21.64 -17.06
N ILE A 37 11.34 22.78 -16.46
CA ILE A 37 10.59 22.97 -15.21
C ILE A 37 9.14 22.47 -15.42
N GLY A 38 8.68 21.61 -14.50
CA GLY A 38 7.35 20.97 -14.57
C GLY A 38 7.35 19.56 -15.16
N ASP A 39 8.44 19.11 -15.76
CA ASP A 39 8.56 17.71 -16.21
C ASP A 39 8.61 16.79 -14.98
N ARG A 40 7.99 15.63 -15.11
CA ARG A 40 7.89 14.63 -14.03
C ARG A 40 8.92 13.52 -14.24
N ALA A 41 9.46 13.04 -13.12
CA ALA A 41 10.34 11.87 -13.11
C ALA A 41 9.73 10.78 -12.22
N THR A 42 10.02 9.53 -12.55
CA THR A 42 9.64 8.36 -11.75
C THR A 42 10.73 7.31 -11.83
N PHE A 43 10.75 6.40 -10.85
CA PHE A 43 11.70 5.29 -10.86
C PHE A 43 11.51 4.38 -12.09
N ALA A 44 12.61 3.94 -12.68
CA ALA A 44 12.62 3.06 -13.86
C ALA A 44 12.58 1.57 -13.51
N THR A 45 12.23 1.22 -12.28
CA THR A 45 12.15 -0.17 -11.82
C THR A 45 11.22 -0.97 -12.71
N LYS A 46 11.74 -2.01 -13.34
CA LYS A 46 10.97 -2.92 -14.19
C LYS A 46 10.42 -4.06 -13.36
N PHE A 47 9.30 -4.63 -13.82
CA PHE A 47 8.76 -5.86 -13.24
C PHE A 47 9.77 -7.01 -13.34
N LYS A 48 9.98 -7.73 -12.25
CA LYS A 48 10.85 -8.92 -12.16
C LYS A 48 10.25 -9.94 -11.22
N HIS A 49 10.41 -11.21 -11.55
CA HIS A 49 10.27 -12.32 -10.61
C HIS A 49 11.62 -12.57 -9.92
N VAL A 50 11.58 -12.73 -8.59
CA VAL A 50 12.74 -13.06 -7.77
C VAL A 50 12.32 -14.18 -6.81
N GLY A 51 12.56 -15.42 -7.21
CA GLY A 51 12.01 -16.57 -6.49
C GLY A 51 10.48 -16.51 -6.44
N PRO A 52 9.87 -16.66 -5.26
CA PRO A 52 8.42 -16.57 -5.09
C PRO A 52 7.89 -15.13 -5.06
N SER A 53 8.77 -14.13 -5.11
CA SER A 53 8.42 -12.71 -4.97
C SER A 53 8.43 -11.99 -6.31
N ILE A 54 7.75 -10.86 -6.35
CA ILE A 54 7.81 -9.91 -7.47
C ILE A 54 8.41 -8.58 -7.01
N ILE A 55 9.13 -7.94 -7.89
CA ILE A 55 9.66 -6.59 -7.71
C ILE A 55 9.14 -5.71 -8.84
N SER A 56 8.55 -4.60 -8.50
CA SER A 56 8.14 -3.58 -9.48
C SER A 56 7.98 -2.23 -8.79
N LYS A 57 7.87 -1.17 -9.57
CA LYS A 57 7.43 0.12 -9.02
C LYS A 57 5.92 0.13 -8.83
N ALA A 58 5.47 0.93 -7.88
CA ALA A 58 4.04 1.18 -7.63
C ALA A 58 3.22 -0.11 -7.46
N ILE A 59 3.80 -1.13 -6.81
CA ILE A 59 3.04 -2.31 -6.35
C ILE A 59 1.96 -1.83 -5.39
N ASP A 60 2.28 -0.88 -4.56
CA ASP A 60 1.36 -0.02 -3.86
C ASP A 60 0.82 1.06 -4.83
N ASN A 61 -0.46 1.00 -5.24
CA ASN A 61 -1.39 -0.12 -4.98
C ASN A 61 -1.84 -0.80 -6.30
N ARG A 62 -0.93 -1.10 -7.21
CA ARG A 62 -1.27 -1.84 -8.44
C ARG A 62 -1.69 -3.27 -8.18
N ILE A 63 -1.27 -3.86 -7.06
CA ILE A 63 -1.70 -5.20 -6.68
C ILE A 63 -3.19 -5.20 -6.32
N GLY A 64 -3.66 -4.20 -5.59
CA GLY A 64 -5.08 -4.02 -5.31
C GLY A 64 -5.91 -3.83 -6.59
N VAL A 65 -5.38 -3.08 -7.56
CA VAL A 65 -6.04 -2.94 -8.88
C VAL A 65 -6.22 -4.31 -9.57
N VAL A 66 -5.20 -5.15 -9.55
CA VAL A 66 -5.28 -6.52 -10.14
C VAL A 66 -6.32 -7.35 -9.41
N ILE A 67 -6.36 -7.30 -8.08
CA ILE A 67 -7.34 -8.02 -7.26
C ILE A 67 -8.76 -7.58 -7.62
N LEU A 68 -9.02 -6.29 -7.73
CA LEU A 68 -10.34 -5.78 -8.11
C LEU A 68 -10.73 -6.20 -9.54
N ILE A 69 -9.80 -6.22 -10.49
CA ILE A 69 -10.05 -6.71 -11.85
C ILE A 69 -10.41 -8.20 -11.84
N GLU A 70 -9.71 -9.03 -11.06
CA GLU A 70 -10.04 -10.45 -10.93
C GLU A 70 -11.39 -10.65 -10.23
N LEU A 71 -11.68 -9.88 -9.19
CA LEU A 71 -12.98 -9.90 -8.53
C LEU A 71 -14.12 -9.56 -9.49
N LEU A 72 -13.94 -8.58 -10.36
CA LEU A 72 -14.93 -8.20 -11.37
C LEU A 72 -15.26 -9.35 -12.33
N LYS A 73 -14.26 -10.13 -12.73
CA LYS A 73 -14.46 -11.31 -13.59
C LYS A 73 -15.31 -12.40 -12.93
N HIS A 74 -15.32 -12.43 -11.60
CA HIS A 74 -15.99 -13.44 -10.79
C HIS A 74 -17.05 -12.83 -9.86
N ALA A 75 -17.61 -11.69 -10.25
CA ALA A 75 -18.55 -10.93 -9.44
C ALA A 75 -19.74 -11.80 -8.96
N PRO A 76 -20.08 -11.77 -7.67
CA PRO A 76 -21.26 -12.45 -7.15
C PRO A 76 -22.54 -11.91 -7.78
N LYS A 77 -23.53 -12.79 -8.02
CA LYS A 77 -24.80 -12.40 -8.68
C LYS A 77 -25.89 -11.96 -7.69
N ASN A 78 -25.66 -12.13 -6.41
CA ASN A 78 -26.64 -11.90 -5.34
C ASN A 78 -26.40 -10.61 -4.55
N ILE A 79 -25.42 -9.81 -4.97
CA ILE A 79 -25.13 -8.49 -4.40
C ILE A 79 -24.87 -7.50 -5.52
N GLU A 80 -25.04 -6.23 -5.23
CA GLU A 80 -24.55 -5.14 -6.07
C GLU A 80 -23.10 -4.86 -5.69
N LEU A 81 -22.17 -5.21 -6.58
CA LEU A 81 -20.75 -5.02 -6.37
C LEU A 81 -20.28 -3.74 -7.07
N CYS A 82 -19.90 -2.73 -6.28
CA CYS A 82 -19.28 -1.51 -6.75
C CYS A 82 -17.76 -1.57 -6.58
N LEU A 83 -17.00 -1.39 -7.64
CA LEU A 83 -15.54 -1.35 -7.59
C LEU A 83 -15.04 0.06 -7.88
N ALA A 84 -14.29 0.63 -6.96
CA ALA A 84 -13.70 1.95 -7.08
C ALA A 84 -12.17 1.85 -7.24
N PHE A 85 -11.66 2.29 -8.37
CA PHE A 85 -10.22 2.52 -8.58
C PHE A 85 -9.92 3.96 -8.18
N SER A 86 -9.72 4.17 -6.90
CA SER A 86 -9.56 5.49 -6.32
C SER A 86 -8.27 6.18 -6.75
N VAL A 87 -8.26 7.49 -6.71
CA VAL A 87 -7.10 8.32 -6.99
C VAL A 87 -6.77 9.15 -5.76
N GLN A 88 -5.50 9.58 -5.67
CA GLN A 88 -5.05 10.48 -4.60
C GLN A 88 -5.20 9.86 -3.20
N GLU A 89 -4.92 8.56 -3.08
CA GLU A 89 -4.88 7.86 -1.80
C GLU A 89 -3.77 8.46 -0.92
N GLU A 90 -2.53 8.53 -1.43
CA GLU A 90 -1.29 8.98 -0.77
C GLU A 90 -1.34 10.41 -0.20
N ILE A 91 -2.27 11.21 -0.66
CA ILE A 91 -2.40 12.61 -0.25
C ILE A 91 -3.72 12.90 0.46
N GLY A 92 -4.32 11.88 1.05
CA GLY A 92 -5.49 12.00 1.93
C GLY A 92 -6.75 11.29 1.47
N LEU A 93 -6.65 10.11 0.85
CA LEU A 93 -7.76 9.18 0.56
C LEU A 93 -8.91 9.84 -0.23
N ARG A 94 -8.58 10.80 -1.09
CA ARG A 94 -9.55 11.74 -1.67
C ARG A 94 -10.53 11.08 -2.61
N GLY A 95 -10.04 10.19 -3.46
CA GLY A 95 -10.88 9.47 -4.41
C GLY A 95 -11.87 8.54 -3.73
N ALA A 96 -11.44 7.85 -2.68
CA ALA A 96 -12.28 6.95 -1.90
C ALA A 96 -13.47 7.66 -1.25
N LYS A 97 -13.24 8.83 -0.68
CA LYS A 97 -14.29 9.67 -0.11
C LYS A 97 -15.40 10.00 -1.13
N VAL A 98 -15.00 10.39 -2.33
CA VAL A 98 -15.94 10.76 -3.40
C VAL A 98 -16.67 9.52 -3.92
N ALA A 99 -15.95 8.41 -4.12
CA ALA A 99 -16.53 7.15 -4.56
C ALA A 99 -17.55 6.61 -3.56
N ALA A 100 -17.23 6.60 -2.27
CA ALA A 100 -18.14 6.15 -1.22
C ALA A 100 -19.38 7.03 -1.11
N HIS A 101 -19.24 8.34 -1.32
CA HIS A 101 -20.38 9.24 -1.36
C HIS A 101 -21.31 8.96 -2.55
N TYR A 102 -20.74 8.62 -3.71
CA TYR A 102 -21.48 8.33 -4.94
C TYR A 102 -22.18 6.97 -4.90
N PHE A 103 -21.48 5.92 -4.45
CA PHE A 103 -22.00 4.55 -4.45
C PHE A 103 -22.93 4.25 -3.28
N GLU A 104 -22.86 4.99 -2.18
CA GLU A 104 -23.66 4.76 -0.96
C GLU A 104 -23.62 3.29 -0.47
N PRO A 105 -22.43 2.69 -0.28
CA PRO A 105 -22.34 1.26 0.01
C PRO A 105 -22.86 0.93 1.41
N ASP A 106 -23.48 -0.25 1.58
CA ASP A 106 -23.88 -0.80 2.88
C ASP A 106 -22.67 -1.23 3.73
N LEU A 107 -21.58 -1.63 3.06
CA LEU A 107 -20.27 -1.93 3.64
C LEU A 107 -19.18 -1.73 2.59
N ALA A 108 -17.93 -1.57 3.03
CA ALA A 108 -16.81 -1.49 2.10
C ALA A 108 -15.59 -2.28 2.58
N ILE A 109 -14.85 -2.80 1.60
CA ILE A 109 -13.56 -3.46 1.80
C ILE A 109 -12.52 -2.64 1.06
N ALA A 110 -11.56 -2.07 1.78
CA ALA A 110 -10.41 -1.42 1.18
C ALA A 110 -9.33 -2.49 0.88
N VAL A 111 -8.90 -2.56 -0.38
CA VAL A 111 -7.86 -3.48 -0.82
C VAL A 111 -6.59 -2.70 -1.09
N ASP A 112 -5.53 -3.02 -0.35
CA ASP A 112 -4.32 -2.23 -0.36
C ASP A 112 -3.05 -3.09 -0.30
N SER A 113 -1.87 -2.48 -0.19
CA SER A 113 -0.63 -3.13 0.18
C SER A 113 -0.18 -2.68 1.57
N THR A 114 0.74 -3.41 2.18
CA THR A 114 1.26 -3.06 3.50
C THR A 114 2.72 -3.50 3.65
N PRO A 115 3.59 -2.70 4.29
CA PRO A 115 4.96 -3.12 4.50
C PRO A 115 5.03 -4.30 5.47
N ALA A 116 5.79 -5.34 5.12
CA ALA A 116 6.01 -6.50 5.97
C ALA A 116 6.87 -6.15 7.19
N ARG A 117 8.07 -5.60 6.98
CA ARG A 117 9.07 -5.33 8.02
C ARG A 117 9.45 -6.59 8.82
N ASP A 118 9.52 -7.72 8.16
CA ASP A 118 9.76 -9.04 8.73
C ASP A 118 11.22 -9.52 8.58
N LEU A 119 12.12 -8.65 8.14
CA LEU A 119 13.54 -8.94 8.05
C LEU A 119 14.13 -9.06 9.47
N PRO A 120 15.06 -9.99 9.68
CA PRO A 120 15.84 -10.07 10.91
C PRO A 120 16.58 -8.76 11.22
N ASP A 121 16.97 -8.58 12.48
CA ASP A 121 17.88 -7.51 12.87
C ASP A 121 19.31 -7.75 12.34
N TYR A 122 20.23 -6.83 12.62
CA TYR A 122 21.64 -6.98 12.21
C TYR A 122 22.37 -8.17 12.85
N GLU A 123 21.87 -8.67 13.98
CA GLU A 123 22.40 -9.83 14.69
C GLU A 123 21.78 -11.14 14.22
N GLY A 124 20.78 -11.07 13.35
CA GLY A 124 20.05 -12.21 12.80
C GLY A 124 18.93 -12.73 13.70
N ASN A 125 18.55 -11.98 14.75
CA ASN A 125 17.41 -12.34 15.59
C ASN A 125 16.08 -12.12 14.86
N GLU A 126 15.07 -12.91 15.23
CA GLU A 126 13.72 -12.71 14.70
C GLU A 126 13.20 -11.31 15.01
N ASN A 127 12.68 -10.64 13.99
CA ASN A 127 12.03 -9.35 14.18
C ASN A 127 10.62 -9.55 14.75
N ILE A 128 10.47 -9.29 16.04
CA ILE A 128 9.20 -9.39 16.76
C ILE A 128 8.30 -8.15 16.58
N SER A 129 8.84 -7.09 15.99
CA SER A 129 8.12 -5.83 15.71
C SER A 129 7.65 -5.73 14.27
N TYR A 130 7.52 -6.85 13.59
CA TYR A 130 7.02 -6.89 12.22
C TYR A 130 5.58 -6.34 12.14
N ASN A 131 5.25 -5.80 10.98
CA ASN A 131 3.88 -5.34 10.68
C ASN A 131 3.02 -6.49 10.13
N THR A 132 3.57 -7.18 9.14
CA THR A 132 3.08 -8.42 8.53
C THR A 132 4.29 -9.26 8.11
N LYS A 133 4.07 -10.50 7.70
CA LYS A 133 5.11 -11.38 7.17
C LYS A 133 4.82 -11.76 5.72
N LEU A 134 5.83 -11.69 4.86
CA LEU A 134 5.73 -12.17 3.49
C LEU A 134 5.43 -13.67 3.46
N GLY A 135 4.56 -14.09 2.54
CA GLY A 135 4.18 -15.49 2.39
C GLY A 135 3.18 -16.02 3.43
N PHE A 136 2.71 -15.19 4.37
CA PHE A 136 1.72 -15.57 5.38
C PHE A 136 0.27 -15.22 5.00
N GLY A 137 0.04 -14.93 3.74
CA GLY A 137 -1.29 -14.62 3.21
C GLY A 137 -1.68 -13.15 3.40
N PRO A 138 -2.88 -12.77 2.93
CA PRO A 138 -3.40 -11.42 3.09
C PRO A 138 -3.50 -11.02 4.55
N ALA A 139 -3.28 -9.73 4.80
CA ALA A 139 -3.34 -9.14 6.13
C ALA A 139 -4.69 -8.44 6.33
N ILE A 140 -5.49 -8.94 7.26
CA ILE A 140 -6.74 -8.33 7.69
C ILE A 140 -6.41 -7.30 8.78
N TYR A 141 -6.96 -6.10 8.67
CA TYR A 141 -6.77 -5.06 9.67
C TYR A 141 -7.80 -5.18 10.79
N VAL A 142 -7.34 -4.83 11.99
CA VAL A 142 -8.21 -4.56 13.14
C VAL A 142 -8.27 -3.06 13.40
N ALA A 143 -7.14 -2.39 13.23
CA ALA A 143 -7.03 -0.93 13.33
C ALA A 143 -5.80 -0.43 12.57
N ASN A 144 -5.84 0.84 12.17
CA ASN A 144 -4.71 1.59 11.64
C ASN A 144 -4.76 3.06 12.13
N SER A 145 -3.95 3.96 11.58
CA SER A 145 -3.92 5.36 12.02
C SER A 145 -5.20 6.14 11.74
N SER A 146 -6.06 5.68 10.85
CA SER A 146 -7.25 6.39 10.38
C SER A 146 -8.56 5.65 10.63
N THR A 147 -8.51 4.38 11.02
CA THR A 147 -9.67 3.48 11.10
C THR A 147 -9.54 2.50 12.25
N ILE A 148 -10.66 2.21 12.91
CA ILE A 148 -10.90 0.97 13.63
C ILE A 148 -11.88 0.20 12.76
N ASP A 149 -11.44 -0.93 12.22
CA ASP A 149 -12.22 -1.73 11.29
C ASP A 149 -13.41 -2.40 12.01
N ASP A 150 -14.51 -2.59 11.29
CA ASP A 150 -15.72 -3.17 11.90
C ASP A 150 -15.43 -4.62 12.36
N PRO A 151 -15.58 -4.92 13.66
CA PRO A 151 -15.23 -6.23 14.20
C PRO A 151 -16.10 -7.37 13.65
N ARG A 152 -17.27 -7.06 13.09
CA ARG A 152 -18.14 -8.06 12.44
C ARG A 152 -17.54 -8.46 11.09
N LEU A 153 -17.03 -7.48 10.33
CA LEU A 153 -16.37 -7.74 9.05
C LEU A 153 -15.03 -8.45 9.24
N VAL A 154 -14.26 -8.05 10.25
CA VAL A 154 -13.01 -8.76 10.60
C VAL A 154 -13.30 -10.23 10.88
N ARG A 155 -14.21 -10.54 11.81
CA ARG A 155 -14.58 -11.93 12.10
C ARG A 155 -15.12 -12.68 10.90
N PHE A 156 -15.96 -12.05 10.09
CA PHE A 156 -16.50 -12.66 8.87
C PHE A 156 -15.38 -13.08 7.90
N LEU A 157 -14.37 -12.25 7.72
CA LEU A 157 -13.22 -12.58 6.88
C LEU A 157 -12.37 -13.71 7.47
N GLU A 158 -12.16 -13.72 8.78
CA GLU A 158 -11.46 -14.80 9.47
C GLU A 158 -12.22 -16.12 9.35
N ASP A 159 -13.54 -16.13 9.58
CA ASP A 159 -14.39 -17.31 9.47
C ASP A 159 -14.36 -17.89 8.04
N ILE A 160 -14.40 -17.03 7.02
CA ILE A 160 -14.25 -17.46 5.61
C ILE A 160 -12.86 -18.05 5.38
N ALA A 161 -11.81 -17.37 5.83
CA ALA A 161 -10.45 -17.84 5.64
C ALA A 161 -10.23 -19.22 6.28
N ILE A 162 -10.76 -19.43 7.48
CA ILE A 162 -10.71 -20.74 8.18
C ILE A 162 -11.50 -21.78 7.41
N LYS A 163 -12.74 -21.49 7.02
CA LYS A 163 -13.62 -22.42 6.30
C LYS A 163 -13.03 -22.85 4.97
N GLU A 164 -12.51 -21.91 4.20
CA GLU A 164 -11.96 -22.15 2.86
C GLU A 164 -10.46 -22.53 2.90
N LYS A 165 -9.88 -22.65 4.11
CA LYS A 165 -8.45 -22.96 4.32
C LYS A 165 -7.50 -21.99 3.63
N ILE A 166 -7.87 -20.74 3.60
CA ILE A 166 -7.04 -19.63 3.10
C ILE A 166 -6.11 -19.19 4.22
N GLN A 167 -4.82 -19.22 3.97
CA GLN A 167 -3.85 -18.65 4.90
C GLN A 167 -4.04 -17.15 4.97
N TYR A 168 -4.10 -16.59 6.18
CA TYR A 168 -4.24 -15.16 6.43
C TYR A 168 -3.46 -14.77 7.68
N GLN A 169 -3.33 -13.49 7.90
CA GLN A 169 -2.74 -12.93 9.11
C GLN A 169 -3.49 -11.67 9.55
N LEU A 170 -3.45 -11.37 10.85
CA LEU A 170 -3.89 -10.07 11.34
C LEU A 170 -2.71 -9.09 11.26
N ARG A 171 -2.95 -7.92 10.66
CA ARG A 171 -1.94 -6.86 10.62
C ARG A 171 -1.67 -6.37 12.04
N GLN A 172 -0.39 -6.32 12.40
CA GLN A 172 0.00 -5.74 13.69
C GLN A 172 -0.24 -4.23 13.70
N PRO A 173 -0.50 -3.64 14.87
CA PRO A 173 -0.67 -2.19 14.98
C PRO A 173 0.49 -1.42 14.37
N GLY A 174 0.20 -0.39 13.61
CA GLY A 174 1.23 0.41 12.95
C GLY A 174 0.66 1.65 12.30
N GLY A 175 1.55 2.52 11.84
CA GLY A 175 1.21 3.74 11.10
C GLY A 175 0.63 3.45 9.71
N GLY A 176 0.23 4.50 9.03
CA GLY A 176 -0.42 4.46 7.73
C GLY A 176 -1.93 4.25 7.85
N GLY A 177 -2.65 4.67 6.83
CA GLY A 177 -4.09 4.49 6.68
C GLY A 177 -4.39 3.71 5.40
N THR A 178 -5.65 3.54 5.11
CA THR A 178 -6.18 3.01 3.85
C THR A 178 -7.41 3.82 3.45
N ASP A 179 -7.91 3.62 2.26
CA ASP A 179 -9.15 4.24 1.79
C ASP A 179 -10.35 4.05 2.75
N ALA A 180 -10.35 3.00 3.57
CA ALA A 180 -11.33 2.77 4.63
C ALA A 180 -11.48 3.97 5.59
N GLY A 181 -10.38 4.70 5.83
CA GLY A 181 -10.37 5.87 6.72
C GLY A 181 -11.32 7.00 6.33
N GLU A 182 -11.52 7.22 5.04
CA GLU A 182 -12.49 8.21 4.55
C GLU A 182 -13.84 7.58 4.19
N ILE A 183 -13.87 6.32 3.74
CA ILE A 183 -15.12 5.63 3.44
C ILE A 183 -16.02 5.55 4.69
N GLN A 184 -15.45 5.13 5.83
CA GLN A 184 -16.21 4.99 7.09
C GLN A 184 -16.91 6.26 7.54
N LYS A 185 -16.40 7.43 7.17
CA LYS A 185 -16.94 8.74 7.56
C LYS A 185 -18.01 9.26 6.62
N THR A 186 -18.29 8.53 5.54
CA THR A 186 -19.21 9.01 4.51
C THR A 186 -20.65 8.85 4.96
N ARG A 187 -21.46 9.91 4.75
CA ARG A 187 -22.89 9.97 5.09
C ARG A 187 -23.13 9.69 6.59
N ALA A 188 -23.92 8.67 6.89
CA ALA A 188 -24.23 8.24 8.27
C ALA A 188 -23.20 7.24 8.85
N GLY A 189 -22.14 7.00 8.12
CA GLY A 189 -21.13 6.00 8.45
C GLY A 189 -21.30 4.70 7.66
N VAL A 190 -20.20 4.13 7.22
CA VAL A 190 -20.15 2.87 6.46
C VAL A 190 -19.27 1.89 7.22
N PRO A 191 -19.76 0.67 7.54
CA PRO A 191 -18.90 -0.41 8.07
C PRO A 191 -17.79 -0.72 7.08
N VAL A 192 -16.54 -0.74 7.55
CA VAL A 192 -15.37 -0.97 6.70
C VAL A 192 -14.45 -2.03 7.27
N VAL A 193 -13.69 -2.67 6.40
CA VAL A 193 -12.53 -3.48 6.74
C VAL A 193 -11.46 -3.30 5.68
N SER A 194 -10.21 -3.34 6.09
CA SER A 194 -9.07 -3.28 5.17
C SER A 194 -8.41 -4.66 5.06
N VAL A 195 -8.06 -5.03 3.84
CA VAL A 195 -7.30 -6.25 3.53
C VAL A 195 -6.14 -5.89 2.63
N SER A 196 -4.93 -6.17 3.07
CA SER A 196 -3.74 -5.78 2.33
C SER A 196 -2.85 -6.96 1.95
N VAL A 197 -2.13 -6.78 0.87
CA VAL A 197 -1.04 -7.68 0.45
C VAL A 197 0.24 -7.18 1.11
N PRO A 198 0.94 -8.04 1.86
CA PRO A 198 2.25 -7.71 2.43
C PRO A 198 3.33 -7.48 1.38
#